data_2736f8fdc8b8491ecf1b661278f3f908
#
_entry.id   2736f8fdc8b8491ecf1b661278f3f908
#
_cell.length_a   1.000
_cell.length_b   1.000
_cell.length_c   1.000
_cell.angle_alpha   90.00
_cell.angle_beta   90.00
_cell.angle_gamma   90.00
#
_symmetry.space_group_name_H-M   'P 1'
#
loop_
_entity.id
_entity.type
_entity.pdbx_description
1 polymer ?
#
loop_
_entity_poly.entity_id
_entity_poly.type
_entity_poly.pdbx_seq_one_letter_code
_entity_poly.pdbx_strand_id
1 'polypeptide(L)'
;MASRVLKHTKTLQHYSKTLQLNDPQPKMACIISAPSSGSGKTLLSLLLASWASSENKSLQSFKVGPDYLDPQQLSAVSKRACRNLDIIMCGNQWVIESFHHYGGLADASLIEGVMGLFDGIGSTSKGSTAEIAKLLDLPIVLVIDARGQAASLAALVKGFKNLDP
;
A
#
# COMPACT_ATOMS: atom_id res chain seq x y z
N MET A 1 -17.40 16.57 -14.51
CA MET A 1 -16.21 15.69 -14.38
C MET A 1 -14.89 16.46 -14.20
N ALA A 2 -14.61 17.51 -14.97
CA ALA A 2 -13.35 18.28 -14.89
C ALA A 2 -13.07 18.96 -13.52
N SER A 3 -14.08 19.33 -12.72
CA SER A 3 -13.87 20.03 -11.44
C SER A 3 -13.37 19.11 -10.30
N ARG A 4 -13.59 17.79 -10.39
CA ARG A 4 -13.14 16.82 -9.39
C ARG A 4 -11.65 16.48 -9.57
N VAL A 5 -11.20 16.38 -10.80
CA VAL A 5 -9.79 16.14 -11.15
C VAL A 5 -8.91 17.32 -10.72
N LEU A 6 -9.40 18.55 -10.94
CA LEU A 6 -8.68 19.78 -10.55
C LEU A 6 -8.54 19.96 -9.02
N LYS A 7 -9.49 19.46 -8.21
CA LYS A 7 -9.35 19.50 -6.74
C LYS A 7 -8.28 18.51 -6.25
N HIS A 8 -8.21 17.32 -6.84
CA HIS A 8 -7.20 16.31 -6.46
C HIS A 8 -5.78 16.77 -6.81
N THR A 9 -5.59 17.32 -8.01
CA THR A 9 -4.28 17.86 -8.44
C THR A 9 -3.81 19.03 -7.59
N LYS A 10 -4.70 19.90 -7.15
CA LYS A 10 -4.34 21.01 -6.25
C LYS A 10 -3.94 20.52 -4.85
N THR A 11 -4.57 19.46 -4.33
CA THR A 11 -4.21 18.86 -3.05
C THR A 11 -2.84 18.21 -3.13
N LEU A 12 -2.57 17.42 -4.17
CA LEU A 12 -1.26 16.80 -4.40
C LEU A 12 -0.15 17.85 -4.62
N GLN A 13 -0.42 18.95 -5.33
CA GLN A 13 0.53 20.06 -5.50
C GLN A 13 0.79 20.82 -4.20
N HIS A 14 -0.18 20.89 -3.29
CA HIS A 14 0.02 21.50 -1.98
C HIS A 14 0.89 20.61 -1.08
N TYR A 15 0.68 19.28 -1.09
CA TYR A 15 1.49 18.32 -0.35
C TYR A 15 2.94 18.25 -0.88
N SER A 16 3.14 18.32 -2.20
CA SER A 16 4.49 18.33 -2.79
C SER A 16 5.32 19.57 -2.46
N LYS A 17 4.67 20.68 -2.10
CA LYS A 17 5.38 21.91 -1.67
C LYS A 17 5.85 21.88 -0.22
N THR A 18 5.29 21.00 0.62
CA THR A 18 5.63 20.91 2.05
C THR A 18 6.72 19.86 2.30
N LEU A 19 6.85 18.85 1.42
CA LEU A 19 8.00 17.94 1.41
C LEU A 19 9.25 18.73 1.03
N GLN A 20 10.26 18.74 1.88
CA GLN A 20 11.56 19.31 1.53
C GLN A 20 12.06 18.57 0.28
N LEU A 21 12.37 19.32 -0.77
CA LEU A 21 12.82 18.82 -2.09
C LEU A 21 14.08 17.93 -2.05
N ASN A 22 14.62 17.64 -0.88
CA ASN A 22 15.82 16.85 -0.64
C ASN A 22 15.57 15.46 -0.04
N ASP A 23 14.31 15.08 0.29
CA ASP A 23 14.05 13.72 0.77
C ASP A 23 14.14 12.73 -0.40
N PRO A 24 14.90 11.63 -0.25
CA PRO A 24 15.06 10.64 -1.30
C PRO A 24 13.70 10.01 -1.60
N GLN A 25 13.28 10.07 -2.86
CA GLN A 25 12.02 9.46 -3.29
C GLN A 25 12.16 7.93 -3.38
N PRO A 26 11.14 7.14 -2.99
CA PRO A 26 11.13 5.70 -3.23
C PRO A 26 11.31 5.41 -4.72
N LYS A 27 12.33 4.62 -5.07
CA LYS A 27 12.68 4.32 -6.47
C LYS A 27 11.64 3.44 -7.15
N MET A 28 11.08 2.50 -6.40
CA MET A 28 10.11 1.52 -6.86
C MET A 28 9.20 1.15 -5.69
N ALA A 29 7.88 1.25 -5.87
CA ALA A 29 6.95 0.93 -4.80
C ALA A 29 5.64 0.35 -5.35
N CYS A 30 5.01 -0.56 -4.57
CA CYS A 30 3.66 -1.04 -4.83
C CYS A 30 2.95 -1.41 -3.54
N ILE A 31 1.64 -1.54 -3.64
CA ILE A 31 0.77 -2.00 -2.55
C ILE A 31 0.26 -3.39 -2.86
N ILE A 32 0.41 -4.32 -1.92
CA ILE A 32 -0.19 -5.65 -1.99
C ILE A 32 -1.53 -5.61 -1.28
N SER A 33 -2.60 -5.86 -2.01
CA SER A 33 -3.95 -5.91 -1.46
C SER A 33 -4.73 -7.13 -1.96
N ALA A 34 -5.95 -7.31 -1.47
CA ALA A 34 -6.79 -8.45 -1.81
C ALA A 34 -8.27 -8.09 -1.67
N PRO A 35 -9.20 -8.92 -2.20
CA PRO A 35 -10.63 -8.76 -1.95
C PRO A 35 -11.03 -8.95 -0.48
N SER A 36 -10.27 -9.74 0.28
CA SER A 36 -10.59 -10.06 1.68
C SER A 36 -9.35 -10.47 2.47
N SER A 37 -9.52 -10.63 3.79
CA SER A 37 -8.52 -11.28 4.64
C SER A 37 -8.33 -12.75 4.23
N GLY A 38 -7.13 -13.30 4.46
CA GLY A 38 -6.83 -14.70 4.16
C GLY A 38 -6.55 -15.01 2.69
N SER A 39 -6.58 -14.03 1.78
CA SER A 39 -6.32 -14.24 0.34
C SER A 39 -4.84 -14.40 -0.03
N GLY A 40 -3.91 -14.37 0.92
CA GLY A 40 -2.49 -14.62 0.68
C GLY A 40 -1.62 -13.36 0.56
N LYS A 41 -2.11 -12.17 0.95
CA LYS A 41 -1.32 -10.92 0.95
C LYS A 41 0.03 -11.09 1.66
N THR A 42 0.00 -11.53 2.90
CA THR A 42 1.19 -11.69 3.75
C THR A 42 2.17 -12.69 3.15
N LEU A 43 1.66 -13.81 2.61
CA LEU A 43 2.53 -14.79 1.93
C LEU A 43 3.27 -14.16 0.75
N LEU A 44 2.56 -13.43 -0.13
CA LEU A 44 3.19 -12.77 -1.27
C LEU A 44 4.17 -11.69 -0.81
N SER A 45 3.82 -10.90 0.20
CA SER A 45 4.69 -9.87 0.77
C SER A 45 6.00 -10.45 1.32
N LEU A 46 5.92 -11.57 2.04
CA LEU A 46 7.09 -12.29 2.58
C LEU A 46 7.96 -12.89 1.46
N LEU A 47 7.33 -13.48 0.42
CA LEU A 47 8.06 -14.02 -0.73
C LEU A 47 8.81 -12.92 -1.48
N LEU A 48 8.19 -11.77 -1.72
CA LEU A 48 8.84 -10.63 -2.37
C LEU A 48 9.97 -10.05 -1.52
N ALA A 49 9.78 -9.95 -0.20
CA ALA A 49 10.82 -9.51 0.71
C ALA A 49 12.02 -10.48 0.75
N SER A 50 11.73 -11.79 0.74
CA SER A 50 12.77 -12.84 0.67
C SER A 50 13.52 -12.79 -0.64
N TRP A 51 12.80 -12.65 -1.76
CA TRP A 51 13.41 -12.54 -3.08
C TRP A 51 14.30 -11.29 -3.19
N ALA A 52 13.84 -10.13 -2.75
CA ALA A 52 14.66 -8.93 -2.73
C ALA A 52 15.95 -9.12 -1.93
N SER A 53 15.85 -9.78 -0.77
CA SER A 53 17.02 -10.11 0.06
C SER A 53 18.00 -11.06 -0.66
N SER A 54 17.51 -12.05 -1.42
CA SER A 54 18.35 -12.97 -2.20
C SER A 54 19.09 -12.27 -3.35
N GLU A 55 18.48 -11.22 -3.90
CA GLU A 55 19.07 -10.38 -4.95
C GLU A 55 19.97 -9.25 -4.40
N ASN A 56 20.27 -9.27 -3.09
CA ASN A 56 21.01 -8.20 -2.39
C ASN A 56 20.37 -6.81 -2.58
N LYS A 57 19.04 -6.75 -2.69
CA LYS A 57 18.27 -5.50 -2.74
C LYS A 57 17.68 -5.18 -1.38
N SER A 58 17.81 -3.94 -0.97
CA SER A 58 17.14 -3.45 0.23
C SER A 58 15.65 -3.21 -0.06
N LEU A 59 14.76 -3.79 0.76
CA LEU A 59 13.32 -3.59 0.66
C LEU A 59 12.80 -2.96 1.96
N GLN A 60 12.16 -1.81 1.85
CA GLN A 60 11.43 -1.22 2.95
C GLN A 60 9.98 -1.71 2.92
N SER A 61 9.59 -2.43 3.95
CA SER A 61 8.22 -2.88 4.12
C SER A 61 7.41 -1.92 4.98
N PHE A 62 6.13 -1.80 4.61
CA PHE A 62 5.12 -1.07 5.37
C PHE A 62 3.86 -1.92 5.51
N LYS A 63 3.07 -1.64 6.55
CA LYS A 63 1.77 -2.26 6.80
C LYS A 63 0.71 -1.19 6.95
N VAL A 64 -0.42 -1.34 6.26
CA VAL A 64 -1.57 -0.45 6.43
C VAL A 64 -2.25 -0.74 7.77
N GLY A 65 -2.58 0.32 8.52
CA GLY A 65 -3.29 0.24 9.78
C GLY A 65 -2.45 -0.20 10.99
N PRO A 66 -3.08 -0.38 12.16
CA PRO A 66 -2.41 -0.66 13.43
C PRO A 66 -2.19 -2.17 13.65
N ASP A 67 -1.51 -2.83 12.72
CA ASP A 67 -1.17 -4.25 12.83
C ASP A 67 0.20 -4.43 13.51
N TYR A 68 0.34 -5.48 14.33
CA TYR A 68 1.57 -5.76 15.07
C TYR A 68 2.21 -7.10 14.70
N LEU A 69 1.47 -8.04 14.12
CA LEU A 69 1.98 -9.38 13.81
C LEU A 69 2.69 -9.43 12.46
N ASP A 70 2.03 -8.98 11.41
CA ASP A 70 2.61 -8.96 10.06
C ASP A 70 3.88 -8.11 9.98
N PRO A 71 3.96 -6.90 10.62
CA PRO A 71 5.19 -6.12 10.66
C PRO A 71 6.39 -6.82 11.24
N GLN A 72 6.20 -7.70 12.24
CA GLN A 72 7.31 -8.47 12.83
C GLN A 72 7.89 -9.46 11.82
N GLN A 73 7.03 -10.18 11.10
CA GLN A 73 7.44 -11.16 10.09
C GLN A 73 8.14 -10.46 8.92
N LEU A 74 7.57 -9.37 8.41
CA LEU A 74 8.16 -8.57 7.34
C LEU A 74 9.51 -7.99 7.75
N SER A 75 9.64 -7.50 8.99
CA SER A 75 10.90 -6.98 9.50
C SER A 75 11.98 -8.05 9.57
N ALA A 76 11.62 -9.27 10.01
CA ALA A 76 12.56 -10.39 10.10
C ALA A 76 13.11 -10.80 8.73
N VAL A 77 12.25 -10.83 7.70
CA VAL A 77 12.64 -11.25 6.34
C VAL A 77 13.38 -10.14 5.61
N SER A 78 12.89 -8.90 5.65
CA SER A 78 13.52 -7.76 4.96
C SER A 78 14.77 -7.22 5.67
N LYS A 79 15.03 -7.67 6.92
CA LYS A 79 16.10 -7.15 7.81
C LYS A 79 16.02 -5.64 8.03
N ARG A 80 14.85 -5.05 7.85
CA ARG A 80 14.53 -3.64 8.07
C ARG A 80 13.23 -3.54 8.85
N ALA A 81 13.13 -2.59 9.76
CA ALA A 81 11.92 -2.38 10.54
C ALA A 81 10.74 -2.05 9.61
N CYS A 82 9.73 -2.92 9.57
CA CYS A 82 8.46 -2.63 8.92
C CYS A 82 7.73 -1.53 9.70
N ARG A 83 7.08 -0.62 8.99
CA ARG A 83 6.41 0.53 9.60
C ARG A 83 4.94 0.55 9.25
N ASN A 84 4.12 0.92 10.23
CA ASN A 84 2.69 1.06 10.01
C ASN A 84 2.39 2.40 9.32
N LEU A 85 1.48 2.37 8.37
CA LEU A 85 0.91 3.54 7.72
C LEU A 85 -0.57 3.63 8.10
N ASP A 86 -0.91 4.50 9.04
CA ASP A 86 -2.25 4.64 9.58
C ASP A 86 -2.72 6.09 9.49
N ILE A 87 -3.61 6.35 8.53
CA ILE A 87 -4.16 7.69 8.31
C ILE A 87 -5.16 8.11 9.38
N ILE A 88 -5.74 7.16 10.11
CA ILE A 88 -6.72 7.45 11.16
C ILE A 88 -6.03 7.92 12.43
N MET A 89 -4.95 7.23 12.82
CA MET A 89 -4.22 7.56 14.03
C MET A 89 -3.19 8.68 13.83
N CYS A 90 -2.53 8.70 12.68
CA CYS A 90 -1.38 9.59 12.45
C CYS A 90 -1.68 10.73 11.46
N GLY A 91 -2.75 10.62 10.67
CA GLY A 91 -3.10 11.59 9.64
C GLY A 91 -2.31 11.44 8.34
N ASN A 92 -2.83 12.06 7.28
CA ASN A 92 -2.31 11.92 5.91
C ASN A 92 -0.86 12.42 5.77
N GLN A 93 -0.55 13.56 6.39
CA GLN A 93 0.78 14.18 6.30
C GLN A 93 1.86 13.24 6.84
N TRP A 94 1.63 12.66 8.02
CA TRP A 94 2.58 11.74 8.62
C TRP A 94 2.79 10.47 7.77
N VAL A 95 1.72 9.94 7.16
CA VAL A 95 1.80 8.77 6.27
C VAL A 95 2.68 9.07 5.06
N ILE A 96 2.47 10.24 4.41
CA ILE A 96 3.26 10.68 3.26
C ILE A 96 4.74 10.82 3.66
N GLU A 97 5.02 11.56 4.74
CA GLU A 97 6.39 11.80 5.21
C GLU A 97 7.10 10.50 5.60
N SER A 98 6.42 9.63 6.36
CA SER A 98 6.96 8.33 6.76
C SER A 98 7.27 7.44 5.56
N PHE A 99 6.37 7.37 4.57
CA PHE A 99 6.58 6.59 3.36
C PHE A 99 7.78 7.10 2.56
N HIS A 100 7.86 8.40 2.29
CA HIS A 100 8.96 8.98 1.53
C HIS A 100 10.29 8.86 2.26
N HIS A 101 10.33 9.19 3.55
CA HIS A 101 11.55 9.12 4.33
C HIS A 101 12.14 7.71 4.37
N TYR A 102 11.35 6.71 4.81
CA TYR A 102 11.88 5.34 4.96
C TYR A 102 11.98 4.60 3.62
N GLY A 103 11.04 4.82 2.72
CA GLY A 103 11.05 4.21 1.40
C GLY A 103 12.18 4.71 0.52
N GLY A 104 12.53 5.99 0.62
CA GLY A 104 13.66 6.57 -0.11
C GLY A 104 15.02 6.01 0.31
N LEU A 105 15.13 5.41 1.49
CA LEU A 105 16.35 4.78 2.00
C LEU A 105 16.53 3.31 1.54
N ALA A 106 15.70 2.83 0.63
CA ALA A 106 15.75 1.45 0.12
C ALA A 106 15.71 1.42 -1.40
N ASP A 107 16.05 0.25 -1.98
CA ASP A 107 15.97 0.05 -3.43
C ASP A 107 14.53 -0.12 -3.90
N ALA A 108 13.68 -0.69 -3.05
CA ALA A 108 12.25 -0.87 -3.30
C ALA A 108 11.44 -0.71 -2.01
N SER A 109 10.15 -0.41 -2.16
CA SER A 109 9.18 -0.32 -1.07
C SER A 109 7.97 -1.21 -1.34
N LEU A 110 7.49 -1.88 -0.31
CA LEU A 110 6.32 -2.74 -0.35
C LEU A 110 5.36 -2.35 0.78
N ILE A 111 4.13 -2.03 0.44
CA ILE A 111 3.08 -1.77 1.42
C ILE A 111 2.13 -2.96 1.43
N GLU A 112 2.01 -3.64 2.55
CA GLU A 112 0.99 -4.67 2.72
C GLU A 112 -0.30 -4.08 3.24
N GLY A 113 -1.40 -4.31 2.51
CA GLY A 113 -2.74 -3.86 2.88
C GLY A 113 -3.33 -4.63 4.04
N VAL A 114 -4.37 -4.08 4.61
CA VAL A 114 -5.17 -4.68 5.68
C VAL A 114 -6.55 -5.07 5.15
N MET A 115 -7.14 -6.16 5.63
CA MET A 115 -8.48 -6.63 5.22
C MET A 115 -8.66 -6.70 3.69
N GLY A 116 -9.82 -6.34 3.17
CA GLY A 116 -10.04 -6.14 1.74
C GLY A 116 -9.61 -4.73 1.29
N LEU A 117 -9.40 -4.57 -0.03
CA LEU A 117 -8.87 -3.34 -0.63
C LEU A 117 -9.64 -2.08 -0.20
N PHE A 118 -10.97 -2.18 -0.16
CA PHE A 118 -11.86 -1.06 0.15
C PHE A 118 -12.40 -1.08 1.59
N ASP A 119 -11.99 -2.06 2.40
CA ASP A 119 -12.45 -2.19 3.78
C ASP A 119 -11.73 -1.18 4.67
N GLY A 120 -12.50 -0.33 5.31
CA GLY A 120 -12.02 0.69 6.25
C GLY A 120 -12.82 0.68 7.55
N ILE A 121 -12.98 1.84 8.18
CA ILE A 121 -13.72 1.94 9.43
C ILE A 121 -15.21 1.73 9.20
N GLY A 122 -15.77 0.74 9.90
CA GLY A 122 -17.19 0.37 9.78
C GLY A 122 -17.50 -0.10 8.36
N SER A 123 -18.51 0.47 7.73
CA SER A 123 -18.93 0.17 6.35
C SER A 123 -18.39 1.16 5.32
N THR A 124 -17.33 1.89 5.66
CA THR A 124 -16.75 2.93 4.79
C THR A 124 -15.38 2.51 4.27
N SER A 125 -14.89 3.17 3.22
CA SER A 125 -13.51 3.04 2.73
C SER A 125 -12.50 3.90 3.48
N LYS A 126 -12.91 4.63 4.52
CA LYS A 126 -12.03 5.50 5.30
C LYS A 126 -11.00 4.66 6.08
N GLY A 127 -9.73 4.92 5.90
CA GLY A 127 -8.64 4.14 6.48
C GLY A 127 -8.32 2.87 5.71
N SER A 128 -8.95 2.63 4.55
CA SER A 128 -8.72 1.45 3.74
C SER A 128 -7.35 1.48 3.02
N THR A 129 -6.95 0.32 2.52
CA THR A 129 -5.77 0.20 1.66
C THR A 129 -5.91 1.03 0.38
N ALA A 130 -7.11 1.15 -0.18
CA ALA A 130 -7.38 1.97 -1.36
C ALA A 130 -7.16 3.46 -1.08
N GLU A 131 -7.54 3.95 0.10
CA GLU A 131 -7.30 5.35 0.48
C GLU A 131 -5.80 5.64 0.59
N ILE A 132 -5.01 4.73 1.17
CA ILE A 132 -3.54 4.83 1.21
C ILE A 132 -2.94 4.82 -0.20
N ALA A 133 -3.43 3.94 -1.08
CA ALA A 133 -2.95 3.85 -2.46
C ALA A 133 -3.15 5.16 -3.22
N LYS A 134 -4.32 5.78 -3.08
CA LYS A 134 -4.61 7.09 -3.67
C LYS A 134 -3.79 8.22 -3.06
N LEU A 135 -3.61 8.19 -1.74
CA LEU A 135 -2.84 9.21 -1.03
C LEU A 135 -1.38 9.23 -1.48
N LEU A 136 -0.80 8.06 -1.73
CA LEU A 136 0.61 7.89 -2.11
C LEU A 136 0.81 7.77 -3.64
N ASP A 137 -0.26 7.76 -4.43
CA ASP A 137 -0.25 7.57 -5.90
C ASP A 137 0.52 6.29 -6.31
N LEU A 138 0.19 5.17 -5.68
CA LEU A 138 0.90 3.90 -5.87
C LEU A 138 0.05 2.85 -6.58
N PRO A 139 0.68 2.01 -7.44
CA PRO A 139 0.01 0.88 -8.06
C PRO A 139 -0.32 -0.20 -7.04
N ILE A 140 -1.45 -0.89 -7.28
CA ILE A 140 -1.94 -1.99 -6.45
C ILE A 140 -1.74 -3.32 -7.18
N VAL A 141 -1.12 -4.28 -6.49
CA VAL A 141 -1.10 -5.69 -6.85
C VAL A 141 -2.23 -6.37 -6.09
N LEU A 142 -3.29 -6.77 -6.80
CA LEU A 142 -4.46 -7.41 -6.21
C LEU A 142 -4.26 -8.93 -6.17
N VAL A 143 -4.11 -9.48 -4.97
CA VAL A 143 -3.96 -10.92 -4.72
C VAL A 143 -5.34 -11.54 -4.58
N ILE A 144 -5.65 -12.54 -5.39
CA ILE A 144 -6.97 -13.17 -5.39
C ILE A 144 -6.81 -14.69 -5.22
N ASP A 145 -7.53 -15.23 -4.26
CA ASP A 145 -7.70 -16.67 -4.14
C ASP A 145 -8.69 -17.16 -5.21
N ALA A 146 -8.17 -17.81 -6.22
CA ALA A 146 -8.95 -18.28 -7.37
C ALA A 146 -9.48 -19.72 -7.21
N ARG A 147 -9.40 -20.32 -6.02
CA ARG A 147 -9.90 -21.69 -5.80
C ARG A 147 -11.39 -21.79 -6.13
N GLY A 148 -11.73 -22.80 -6.96
CA GLY A 148 -13.09 -23.02 -7.41
C GLY A 148 -13.67 -21.96 -8.37
N GLN A 149 -12.81 -21.09 -8.92
CA GLN A 149 -13.20 -20.05 -9.87
C GLN A 149 -12.45 -20.22 -11.21
N ALA A 150 -13.14 -19.92 -12.30
CA ALA A 150 -12.58 -19.85 -13.65
C ALA A 150 -12.90 -18.48 -14.26
N ALA A 151 -13.72 -18.43 -15.31
CA ALA A 151 -14.09 -17.17 -15.98
C ALA A 151 -14.78 -16.15 -15.06
N SER A 152 -15.46 -16.60 -14.00
CA SER A 152 -16.12 -15.72 -13.02
C SER A 152 -15.14 -14.81 -12.27
N LEU A 153 -13.86 -15.18 -12.19
CA LEU A 153 -12.82 -14.35 -11.60
C LEU A 153 -12.69 -12.99 -12.32
N ALA A 154 -12.93 -12.97 -13.63
CA ALA A 154 -12.89 -11.73 -14.41
C ALA A 154 -13.96 -10.72 -13.96
N ALA A 155 -15.13 -11.19 -13.50
CA ALA A 155 -16.18 -10.31 -12.97
C ALA A 155 -15.74 -9.66 -11.65
N LEU A 156 -15.09 -10.44 -10.78
CA LEU A 156 -14.54 -9.92 -9.52
C LEU A 156 -13.48 -8.83 -9.78
N VAL A 157 -12.50 -9.11 -10.62
CA VAL A 157 -11.44 -8.13 -10.99
C VAL A 157 -12.06 -6.87 -11.60
N LYS A 158 -13.04 -7.04 -12.50
CA LYS A 158 -13.75 -5.92 -13.13
C LYS A 158 -14.50 -5.08 -12.09
N GLY A 159 -15.14 -5.72 -11.09
CA GLY A 159 -15.80 -5.04 -9.99
C GLY A 159 -14.84 -4.14 -9.23
N PHE A 160 -13.67 -4.65 -8.84
CA PHE A 160 -12.64 -3.88 -8.14
C PHE A 160 -12.12 -2.69 -8.97
N LYS A 161 -11.89 -2.89 -10.27
CA LYS A 161 -11.44 -1.81 -11.18
C LYS A 161 -12.49 -0.72 -11.40
N ASN A 162 -13.78 -1.08 -11.37
CA ASN A 162 -14.86 -0.16 -11.68
C ASN A 162 -15.43 0.56 -10.46
N LEU A 163 -15.24 -0.03 -9.27
CA LEU A 163 -15.78 0.54 -8.03
C LEU A 163 -15.08 1.85 -7.69
N ASP A 164 -13.79 1.91 -7.98
CA ASP A 164 -12.98 3.08 -7.68
C ASP A 164 -11.82 3.16 -8.71
N PRO A 165 -12.06 3.77 -9.88
CA PRO A 165 -11.11 3.88 -10.97
C PRO A 165 -9.95 4.84 -10.73
#